data_4b038eb636d86fefb7d5917beba8d9f9
#
_entry.id   4b038eb636d86fefb7d5917beba8d9f9
#
_cell.length_a   1.000
_cell.length_b   1.000
_cell.length_c   1.000
_cell.angle_alpha   90.00
_cell.angle_beta   90.00
_cell.angle_gamma   90.00
#
_symmetry.space_group_name_H-M   'P 1'
#
loop_
_entity.id
_entity.type
_entity.pdbx_description
1 polymer ?
#
loop_
_entity_poly.entity_id
_entity_poly.type
_entity_poly.pdbx_seq_one_letter_code
_entity_poly.pdbx_strand_id
1 'polypeptide(L)'
;VEYKKHPVYGYSALRDENWISEASKNMILYHHERLDGSGYPLRTTMISRECRIIQICEAFDEMICGIGCKRTKVYEAIRYLRNNKDIKFDGKIVDIFLEFTAVYPAGTVVKTCEGETGIVLYQNKQYPDRPVIRITKDRNGMAVDVVKDLAEYSDLYIDEVIE
;
A
#
# COMPACT_ATOMS: atom_id res chain seq x y z
N VAL A 1 0.14 19.55 11.97
CA VAL A 1 -0.07 20.74 11.11
C VAL A 1 1.19 21.06 10.31
N GLU A 2 2.39 20.92 10.87
CA GLU A 2 3.67 21.21 10.18
C GLU A 2 4.02 20.17 9.12
N TYR A 3 3.76 18.89 9.39
CA TYR A 3 3.99 17.80 8.44
C TYR A 3 3.31 18.06 7.09
N LYS A 4 2.08 18.56 7.06
CA LYS A 4 1.33 18.83 5.82
C LYS A 4 1.89 19.97 4.96
N LYS A 5 2.94 20.66 5.41
CA LYS A 5 3.58 21.74 4.64
C LYS A 5 4.75 21.27 3.78
N HIS A 6 5.25 20.04 3.99
CA HIS A 6 6.43 19.57 3.26
C HIS A 6 6.28 19.58 1.73
N PRO A 7 5.08 19.33 1.12
CA PRO A 7 4.95 19.43 -0.33
C PRO A 7 5.22 20.86 -0.83
N VAL A 8 4.72 21.85 -0.09
CA VAL A 8 4.95 23.26 -0.42
C VAL A 8 6.41 23.67 -0.24
N TYR A 9 7.05 23.20 0.85
CA TYR A 9 8.47 23.48 1.08
C TYR A 9 9.35 22.83 0.02
N GLY A 10 9.10 21.56 -0.32
CA GLY A 10 9.82 20.85 -1.38
C GLY A 10 9.66 21.53 -2.73
N TYR A 11 8.43 21.88 -3.10
CA TYR A 11 8.18 22.62 -4.33
C TYR A 11 8.88 23.99 -4.34
N SER A 12 8.80 24.77 -3.24
CA SER A 12 9.42 26.08 -3.15
C SER A 12 10.94 26.03 -3.26
N ALA A 13 11.56 24.98 -2.74
CA ALA A 13 13.01 24.77 -2.83
C ALA A 13 13.49 24.49 -4.26
N LEU A 14 12.63 23.90 -5.10
CA LEU A 14 13.01 23.38 -6.42
C LEU A 14 12.35 24.13 -7.59
N ARG A 15 11.40 25.04 -7.33
CA ARG A 15 10.61 25.71 -8.39
C ARG A 15 11.48 26.46 -9.41
N ASP A 16 12.57 27.07 -8.96
CA ASP A 16 13.44 27.90 -9.81
C ASP A 16 14.57 27.09 -10.46
N GLU A 17 14.65 25.76 -10.19
CA GLU A 17 15.65 24.88 -10.76
C GLU A 17 15.27 24.43 -12.16
N ASN A 18 16.01 24.94 -13.18
CA ASN A 18 15.70 24.71 -14.59
C ASN A 18 16.01 23.27 -15.08
N TRP A 19 16.80 22.50 -14.35
CA TRP A 19 17.14 21.11 -14.67
C TRP A 19 16.10 20.09 -14.20
N ILE A 20 15.14 20.52 -13.36
CA ILE A 20 14.02 19.69 -12.90
C ILE A 20 12.79 19.96 -13.77
N SER A 21 12.17 18.90 -14.29
CA SER A 21 10.97 19.04 -15.11
C SER A 21 9.78 19.58 -14.29
N GLU A 22 8.88 20.31 -14.95
CA GLU A 22 7.63 20.78 -14.31
C GLU A 22 6.78 19.61 -13.81
N ALA A 23 6.79 18.46 -14.50
CA ALA A 23 6.12 17.25 -14.04
C ALA A 23 6.67 16.76 -12.69
N SER A 24 7.99 16.77 -12.52
CA SER A 24 8.64 16.40 -11.25
C SER A 24 8.31 17.37 -10.13
N LYS A 25 8.34 18.67 -10.41
CA LYS A 25 7.95 19.71 -9.45
C LYS A 25 6.49 19.55 -9.01
N ASN A 26 5.60 19.26 -9.95
CA ASN A 26 4.19 19.01 -9.68
C ASN A 26 3.98 17.72 -8.87
N MET A 27 4.73 16.65 -9.11
CA MET A 27 4.68 15.44 -8.28
C MET A 27 5.06 15.75 -6.84
N ILE A 28 6.08 16.57 -6.59
CA ILE A 28 6.45 17.01 -5.24
C ILE A 28 5.31 17.79 -4.57
N LEU A 29 4.62 18.67 -5.31
CA LEU A 29 3.57 19.50 -4.75
C LEU A 29 2.26 18.71 -4.48
N TYR A 30 1.92 17.76 -5.37
CA TYR A 30 0.58 17.15 -5.42
C TYR A 30 0.51 15.71 -4.94
N HIS A 31 1.59 15.09 -4.41
CA HIS A 31 1.59 13.68 -4.02
C HIS A 31 0.60 13.35 -2.88
N HIS A 32 0.19 14.31 -2.09
CA HIS A 32 -0.87 14.16 -1.08
C HIS A 32 -2.24 14.68 -1.53
N GLU A 33 -2.40 15.16 -2.76
CA GLU A 33 -3.73 15.48 -3.28
C GLU A 33 -4.55 14.20 -3.51
N ARG A 34 -5.87 14.33 -3.59
CA ARG A 34 -6.79 13.21 -3.83
C ARG A 34 -7.85 13.63 -4.85
N LEU A 35 -8.34 12.70 -5.65
CA LEU A 35 -9.30 12.97 -6.73
C LEU A 35 -10.62 13.57 -6.24
N ASP A 36 -11.00 13.30 -4.99
CA ASP A 36 -12.18 13.86 -4.33
C ASP A 36 -11.95 15.24 -3.68
N GLY A 37 -10.74 15.81 -3.80
CA GLY A 37 -10.37 17.09 -3.17
C GLY A 37 -10.16 17.00 -1.66
N SER A 38 -10.14 15.82 -1.05
CA SER A 38 -9.86 15.64 0.38
C SER A 38 -8.37 15.74 0.74
N GLY A 39 -7.50 15.85 -0.29
CA GLY A 39 -6.06 15.94 -0.14
C GLY A 39 -5.52 17.30 0.35
N TYR A 40 -4.24 17.49 0.20
CA TYR A 40 -3.53 18.74 0.51
C TYR A 40 -2.29 18.87 -0.39
N PRO A 41 -1.68 20.05 -0.58
CA PRO A 41 -1.95 21.32 0.11
C PRO A 41 -3.06 22.17 -0.52
N LEU A 42 -3.41 21.98 -1.80
CA LEU A 42 -4.29 22.86 -2.55
C LEU A 42 -5.73 22.34 -2.67
N ARG A 43 -5.97 21.08 -2.31
CA ARG A 43 -7.26 20.38 -2.46
C ARG A 43 -7.76 20.37 -3.91
N THR A 44 -6.83 20.27 -4.86
CA THR A 44 -7.16 20.23 -6.28
C THR A 44 -7.59 18.83 -6.71
N THR A 45 -8.56 18.78 -7.61
CA THR A 45 -8.98 17.54 -8.30
C THR A 45 -8.34 17.42 -9.68
N MET A 46 -7.69 18.49 -10.15
CA MET A 46 -6.97 18.53 -11.44
C MET A 46 -5.56 17.96 -11.26
N ILE A 47 -5.46 16.65 -11.27
CA ILE A 47 -4.23 15.92 -10.96
C ILE A 47 -3.74 15.20 -12.21
N SER A 48 -2.49 15.45 -12.61
CA SER A 48 -1.85 14.79 -13.75
C SER A 48 -1.69 13.28 -13.50
N ARG A 49 -1.52 12.50 -14.56
CA ARG A 49 -1.39 11.04 -14.46
C ARG A 49 -0.18 10.63 -13.62
N GLU A 50 0.94 11.33 -13.76
CA GLU A 50 2.18 11.08 -13.00
C GLU A 50 1.93 11.26 -11.50
N CYS A 51 1.23 12.34 -11.15
CA CYS A 51 0.86 12.60 -9.75
C CYS A 51 -0.08 11.52 -9.19
N ARG A 52 -1.03 11.00 -10.00
CA ARG A 52 -1.93 9.91 -9.56
C ARG A 52 -1.18 8.62 -9.25
N ILE A 53 -0.08 8.33 -9.97
CA ILE A 53 0.77 7.17 -9.67
C ILE A 53 1.47 7.36 -8.32
N ILE A 54 2.14 8.49 -8.14
CA ILE A 54 2.87 8.79 -6.90
C ILE A 54 1.94 8.79 -5.68
N GLN A 55 0.72 9.32 -5.80
CA GLN A 55 -0.27 9.34 -4.71
C GLN A 55 -0.61 7.96 -4.16
N ILE A 56 -0.67 6.94 -5.02
CA ILE A 56 -0.98 5.57 -4.62
C ILE A 56 0.22 4.95 -3.90
N CYS A 57 1.42 5.08 -4.48
CA CYS A 57 2.66 4.58 -3.89
C CYS A 57 2.91 5.21 -2.52
N GLU A 58 2.76 6.53 -2.43
CA GLU A 58 2.95 7.30 -1.21
C GLU A 58 1.94 6.91 -0.12
N ALA A 59 0.63 6.84 -0.48
CA ALA A 59 -0.40 6.46 0.49
C ALA A 59 -0.18 5.05 1.05
N PHE A 60 0.26 4.11 0.22
CA PHE A 60 0.60 2.76 0.66
C PHE A 60 1.81 2.78 1.60
N ASP A 61 2.91 3.43 1.20
CA ASP A 61 4.14 3.51 2.00
C ASP A 61 3.93 4.21 3.33
N GLU A 62 3.22 5.36 3.34
CA GLU A 62 2.87 6.12 4.54
C GLU A 62 2.13 5.24 5.56
N MET A 63 1.18 4.42 5.10
CA MET A 63 0.41 3.52 5.95
C MET A 63 1.25 2.39 6.53
N ILE A 64 2.08 1.72 5.72
CA ILE A 64 2.88 0.57 6.20
C ILE A 64 4.12 0.98 6.99
N CYS A 65 4.67 2.17 6.75
CA CYS A 65 5.81 2.72 7.49
C CYS A 65 5.38 3.52 8.73
N GLY A 66 4.14 4.02 8.77
CA GLY A 66 3.64 4.85 9.86
C GLY A 66 4.18 6.28 9.84
N ILE A 67 4.50 6.81 8.65
CA ILE A 67 4.98 8.18 8.48
C ILE A 67 3.78 9.12 8.45
N GLY A 68 3.70 10.05 9.41
CA GLY A 68 2.58 10.99 9.49
C GLY A 68 1.22 10.40 9.93
N CYS A 69 1.13 9.09 10.03
CA CYS A 69 -0.05 8.36 10.50
C CYS A 69 0.35 7.18 11.41
N LYS A 70 -0.63 6.50 11.99
CA LYS A 70 -0.37 5.25 12.71
C LYS A 70 -0.04 4.15 11.69
N ARG A 71 1.07 3.42 11.92
CA ARG A 71 1.43 2.24 11.13
C ARG A 71 0.28 1.23 11.09
N THR A 72 -0.06 0.75 9.90
CA THR A 72 -1.10 -0.24 9.67
C THR A 72 -0.51 -1.54 9.12
N LYS A 73 -1.30 -2.60 9.17
CA LYS A 73 -0.94 -3.87 8.53
C LYS A 73 -1.09 -3.75 7.01
N VAL A 74 -0.33 -4.52 6.27
CA VAL A 74 -0.33 -4.47 4.79
C VAL A 74 -1.72 -4.72 4.21
N TYR A 75 -2.46 -5.70 4.73
CA TYR A 75 -3.82 -5.99 4.26
C TYR A 75 -4.78 -4.81 4.47
N GLU A 76 -4.59 -4.01 5.54
CA GLU A 76 -5.40 -2.81 5.79
C GLU A 76 -5.08 -1.70 4.78
N ALA A 77 -3.80 -1.51 4.43
CA ALA A 77 -3.39 -0.56 3.41
C ALA A 77 -3.98 -0.94 2.03
N ILE A 78 -3.93 -2.22 1.66
CA ILE A 78 -4.54 -2.72 0.42
C ILE A 78 -6.06 -2.52 0.43
N ARG A 79 -6.72 -2.86 1.54
CA ARG A 79 -8.16 -2.63 1.71
C ARG A 79 -8.52 -1.16 1.60
N TYR A 80 -7.69 -0.28 2.16
CA TYR A 80 -7.89 1.17 2.04
C TYR A 80 -7.81 1.64 0.59
N LEU A 81 -6.80 1.19 -0.18
CA LEU A 81 -6.68 1.54 -1.60
C LEU A 81 -7.89 1.03 -2.40
N ARG A 82 -8.33 -0.22 -2.19
CA ARG A 82 -9.50 -0.80 -2.86
C ARG A 82 -10.78 -0.04 -2.55
N ASN A 83 -11.03 0.29 -1.28
CA ASN A 83 -12.23 0.99 -0.85
C ASN A 83 -12.29 2.46 -1.31
N ASN A 84 -11.14 3.04 -1.66
CA ASN A 84 -11.04 4.41 -2.15
C ASN A 84 -10.75 4.49 -3.66
N LYS A 85 -10.84 3.36 -4.36
CA LYS A 85 -10.75 3.25 -5.81
C LYS A 85 -11.86 4.08 -6.46
N ASP A 86 -11.52 4.86 -7.48
CA ASP A 86 -12.41 5.78 -8.21
C ASP A 86 -13.06 6.89 -7.34
N ILE A 87 -12.67 6.99 -6.08
CA ILE A 87 -13.08 8.08 -5.17
C ILE A 87 -11.88 8.99 -4.92
N LYS A 88 -10.84 8.48 -4.25
CA LYS A 88 -9.62 9.23 -3.92
C LYS A 88 -8.49 8.95 -4.89
N PHE A 89 -8.46 7.76 -5.48
CA PHE A 89 -7.39 7.25 -6.32
C PHE A 89 -7.93 6.82 -7.69
N ASP A 90 -7.09 6.94 -8.72
CA ASP A 90 -7.40 6.43 -10.05
C ASP A 90 -7.49 4.90 -10.02
N GLY A 91 -8.68 4.38 -10.32
CA GLY A 91 -8.96 2.96 -10.16
C GLY A 91 -8.12 2.05 -11.04
N LYS A 92 -7.80 2.49 -12.26
CA LYS A 92 -6.94 1.70 -13.16
C LYS A 92 -5.51 1.63 -12.63
N ILE A 93 -5.01 2.72 -12.04
CA ILE A 93 -3.66 2.74 -11.46
C ILE A 93 -3.62 1.92 -10.17
N VAL A 94 -4.68 1.94 -9.34
CA VAL A 94 -4.80 1.06 -8.18
C VAL A 94 -4.74 -0.40 -8.59
N ASP A 95 -5.49 -0.82 -9.61
CA ASP A 95 -5.49 -2.21 -10.09
C ASP A 95 -4.09 -2.65 -10.53
N ILE A 96 -3.42 -1.82 -11.35
CA ILE A 96 -2.04 -2.09 -11.79
C ILE A 96 -1.09 -2.14 -10.59
N PHE A 97 -1.16 -1.18 -9.66
CA PHE A 97 -0.31 -1.16 -8.47
C PHE A 97 -0.44 -2.47 -7.66
N LEU A 98 -1.67 -2.92 -7.43
CA LEU A 98 -1.94 -4.14 -6.67
C LEU A 98 -1.52 -5.41 -7.43
N GLU A 99 -1.60 -5.42 -8.76
CA GLU A 99 -1.15 -6.55 -9.59
C GLU A 99 0.38 -6.75 -9.54
N PHE A 100 1.15 -5.65 -9.51
CA PHE A 100 2.61 -5.69 -9.51
C PHE A 100 3.24 -5.64 -8.11
N THR A 101 2.45 -5.38 -7.07
CA THR A 101 2.98 -5.29 -5.71
C THR A 101 3.14 -6.68 -5.11
N ALA A 102 4.38 -7.12 -4.92
CA ALA A 102 4.73 -8.34 -4.21
C ALA A 102 4.63 -8.10 -2.69
N VAL A 103 3.42 -8.17 -2.16
CA VAL A 103 3.14 -7.88 -0.74
C VAL A 103 3.81 -8.88 0.20
N TYR A 104 3.76 -10.16 -0.16
CA TYR A 104 4.40 -11.26 0.58
C TYR A 104 5.15 -12.16 -0.42
N PRO A 105 6.44 -11.93 -0.68
CA PRO A 105 7.22 -12.79 -1.59
C PRO A 105 7.18 -14.26 -1.20
N ALA A 106 7.30 -15.16 -2.19
CA ALA A 106 7.42 -16.59 -1.92
C ALA A 106 8.62 -16.87 -0.99
N GLY A 107 8.43 -17.77 -0.02
CA GLY A 107 9.41 -18.06 1.03
C GLY A 107 9.28 -17.19 2.29
N THR A 108 8.49 -16.11 2.28
CA THR A 108 8.25 -15.29 3.46
C THR A 108 7.56 -16.10 4.56
N VAL A 109 8.11 -16.07 5.77
CA VAL A 109 7.48 -16.69 6.94
C VAL A 109 6.47 -15.71 7.54
N VAL A 110 5.26 -16.17 7.73
CA VAL A 110 4.13 -15.34 8.16
C VAL A 110 3.37 -15.96 9.32
N LYS A 111 2.71 -15.10 10.10
CA LYS A 111 1.76 -15.50 11.13
C LYS A 111 0.37 -15.02 10.74
N THR A 112 -0.61 -15.92 10.82
CA THR A 112 -2.02 -15.57 10.56
C THR A 112 -2.67 -14.93 11.77
N CYS A 113 -3.81 -14.26 11.56
CA CYS A 113 -4.64 -13.71 12.65
C CYS A 113 -5.18 -14.79 13.62
N GLU A 114 -5.20 -16.06 13.19
CA GLU A 114 -5.55 -17.20 14.04
C GLU A 114 -4.36 -17.74 14.85
N GLY A 115 -3.16 -17.17 14.67
CA GLY A 115 -1.94 -17.57 15.39
C GLY A 115 -1.18 -18.71 14.75
N GLU A 116 -1.56 -19.18 13.56
CA GLU A 116 -0.84 -20.18 12.80
C GLU A 116 0.41 -19.60 12.17
N THR A 117 1.50 -20.38 12.08
CA THR A 117 2.72 -19.99 11.36
C THR A 117 2.78 -20.74 10.03
N GLY A 118 3.06 -20.01 8.95
CA GLY A 118 3.17 -20.57 7.61
C GLY A 118 4.25 -19.92 6.76
N ILE A 119 4.48 -20.50 5.60
CA ILE A 119 5.41 -19.99 4.58
C ILE A 119 4.59 -19.68 3.33
N VAL A 120 4.81 -18.52 2.75
CA VAL A 120 4.20 -18.13 1.48
C VAL A 120 4.74 -19.00 0.36
N LEU A 121 3.86 -19.70 -0.35
CA LEU A 121 4.22 -20.53 -1.50
C LEU A 121 4.23 -19.70 -2.79
N TYR A 122 3.15 -18.99 -3.05
CA TYR A 122 3.01 -18.08 -4.19
C TYR A 122 1.93 -17.04 -3.94
N GLN A 123 1.99 -15.97 -4.72
CA GLN A 123 1.05 -14.86 -4.61
C GLN A 123 -0.20 -15.12 -5.45
N ASN A 124 -1.33 -14.64 -4.95
CA ASN A 124 -2.54 -14.54 -5.73
C ASN A 124 -2.56 -13.20 -6.48
N LYS A 125 -2.57 -13.23 -7.82
CA LYS A 125 -2.54 -12.01 -8.65
C LYS A 125 -3.72 -11.08 -8.41
N GLN A 126 -4.91 -11.62 -8.12
CA GLN A 126 -6.11 -10.83 -7.88
C GLN A 126 -6.17 -10.28 -6.43
N TYR A 127 -5.54 -10.99 -5.50
CA TYR A 127 -5.54 -10.69 -4.07
C TYR A 127 -4.11 -10.77 -3.51
N PRO A 128 -3.24 -9.78 -3.80
CA PRO A 128 -1.82 -9.84 -3.41
C PRO A 128 -1.60 -9.86 -1.88
N ASP A 129 -2.58 -9.42 -1.11
CA ASP A 129 -2.64 -9.53 0.35
C ASP A 129 -3.13 -10.89 0.85
N ARG A 130 -3.53 -11.80 -0.05
CA ARG A 130 -4.08 -13.12 0.25
C ARG A 130 -3.33 -14.22 -0.54
N PRO A 131 -2.05 -14.47 -0.21
CA PRO A 131 -1.26 -15.48 -0.88
C PRO A 131 -1.72 -16.88 -0.53
N VAL A 132 -1.25 -17.85 -1.28
CA VAL A 132 -1.30 -19.25 -0.87
C VAL A 132 -0.14 -19.52 0.07
N ILE A 133 -0.45 -20.04 1.27
CA ILE A 133 0.51 -20.33 2.33
C ILE A 133 0.49 -21.80 2.71
N ARG A 134 1.64 -22.32 3.13
CA ARG A 134 1.78 -23.64 3.75
C ARG A 134 1.89 -23.43 5.25
N ILE A 135 0.88 -23.83 6.00
CA ILE A 135 0.91 -23.80 7.45
C ILE A 135 1.87 -24.89 7.93
N THR A 136 2.87 -24.49 8.71
CA THR A 136 3.88 -25.37 9.28
C THR A 136 3.69 -25.59 10.79
N LYS A 137 3.02 -24.65 11.47
CA LYS A 137 2.63 -24.77 12.88
C LYS A 137 1.20 -24.26 13.06
N ASP A 138 0.41 -24.98 13.83
CA ASP A 138 -0.91 -24.55 14.25
C ASP A 138 -0.83 -23.44 15.32
N ARG A 139 -1.99 -22.97 15.78
CA ARG A 139 -2.11 -21.95 16.85
C ARG A 139 -1.48 -22.35 18.19
N ASN A 140 -1.28 -23.65 18.43
CA ASN A 140 -0.67 -24.20 19.63
C ASN A 140 0.84 -24.45 19.45
N GLY A 141 1.39 -24.14 18.27
CA GLY A 141 2.79 -24.37 17.92
C GLY A 141 3.11 -25.83 17.51
N MET A 142 2.08 -26.68 17.36
CA MET A 142 2.24 -28.06 16.89
C MET A 142 2.55 -28.08 15.41
N ALA A 143 3.49 -28.94 15.00
CA ALA A 143 3.84 -29.12 13.61
C ALA A 143 2.65 -29.67 12.80
N VAL A 144 2.31 -28.99 11.72
CA VAL A 144 1.27 -29.39 10.75
C VAL A 144 1.79 -29.15 9.33
N ASP A 145 1.12 -29.72 8.36
CA ASP A 145 1.42 -29.53 6.93
C ASP A 145 0.10 -29.37 6.18
N VAL A 146 -0.37 -28.12 6.07
CA VAL A 146 -1.63 -27.79 5.42
C VAL A 146 -1.42 -26.61 4.49
N VAL A 147 -1.91 -26.73 3.25
CA VAL A 147 -1.90 -25.60 2.30
C VAL A 147 -3.24 -24.88 2.37
N LYS A 148 -3.21 -23.56 2.53
CA LYS A 148 -4.37 -22.69 2.52
C LYS A 148 -4.21 -21.61 1.45
N ASP A 149 -5.21 -21.47 0.57
CA ASP A 149 -5.36 -20.28 -0.28
C ASP A 149 -6.12 -19.21 0.51
N LEU A 150 -5.44 -18.16 0.93
CA LEU A 150 -6.08 -17.12 1.74
C LEU A 150 -7.16 -16.34 0.97
N ALA A 151 -7.24 -16.45 -0.35
CA ALA A 151 -8.31 -15.85 -1.13
C ALA A 151 -9.66 -16.54 -0.91
N GLU A 152 -9.67 -17.81 -0.49
CA GLU A 152 -10.88 -18.58 -0.21
C GLU A 152 -11.44 -18.31 1.21
N TYR A 153 -10.68 -17.63 2.07
CA TYR A 153 -11.05 -17.38 3.46
C TYR A 153 -11.22 -15.87 3.71
N SER A 154 -12.45 -15.39 3.86
CA SER A 154 -12.75 -13.96 4.06
C SER A 154 -12.10 -13.37 5.32
N ASP A 155 -12.04 -14.14 6.40
CA ASP A 155 -11.67 -13.68 7.73
C ASP A 155 -10.23 -14.04 8.12
N LEU A 156 -9.57 -14.92 7.34
CA LEU A 156 -8.18 -15.30 7.55
C LEU A 156 -7.24 -14.37 6.79
N TYR A 157 -6.31 -13.74 7.48
CA TYR A 157 -5.32 -12.83 6.90
C TYR A 157 -3.97 -12.95 7.59
N ILE A 158 -2.93 -12.42 6.95
CA ILE A 158 -1.59 -12.35 7.53
C ILE A 158 -1.55 -11.19 8.52
N ASP A 159 -1.27 -11.48 9.77
CA ASP A 159 -1.16 -10.50 10.85
C ASP A 159 0.27 -9.97 11.00
N GLU A 160 1.27 -10.83 10.77
CA GLU A 160 2.68 -10.51 10.98
C GLU A 160 3.56 -11.24 9.97
N VAL A 161 4.64 -10.59 9.55
CA VAL A 161 5.77 -11.20 8.85
C VAL A 161 6.82 -11.53 9.90
N ILE A 162 7.24 -12.77 9.95
CA ILE A 162 8.29 -13.25 10.85
C ILE A 162 9.60 -13.22 10.06
N GLU A 163 10.56 -12.40 10.50
CA GLU A 163 11.90 -12.34 9.92
C GLU A 163 12.78 -13.52 10.35
#